data_0910d8b8f4bcc385b0fd3c76cbd920b6
#
_entry.id   0910d8b8f4bcc385b0fd3c76cbd920b6
#
_cell.length_a   1.000
_cell.length_b   1.000
_cell.length_c   1.000
_cell.angle_alpha   90.00
_cell.angle_beta   90.00
_cell.angle_gamma   90.00
#
_symmetry.space_group_name_H-M   'P 1'
#
loop_
_entity.id
_entity.type
_entity.pdbx_description
1 polymer ?
#
loop_
_entity_poly.entity_id
_entity_poly.type
_entity_poly.pdbx_seq_one_letter_code
_entity_poly.pdbx_strand_id
1 'polypeptide(L)'
;MSPWEVWDHEFPWGTHPAVIVSNPVRVERKPEVVVLACRTLRPGTERDPEANEALLDEADGLDWKTLVRCDLLWTVSKARLKRHRGEVTLSRRRDIAIKIIQGLAVAGL
;
A
#
# COMPACT_ATOMS: atom_id res chain seq x y z
N MET A 1 -15.26 1.69 0.08
CA MET A 1 -13.88 1.19 0.19
C MET A 1 -13.65 0.12 -0.87
N SER A 2 -12.54 0.19 -1.57
CA SER A 2 -12.23 -0.69 -2.71
C SER A 2 -10.76 -1.06 -2.73
N PRO A 3 -10.36 -2.16 -3.39
CA PRO A 3 -8.95 -2.45 -3.61
C PRO A 3 -8.24 -1.29 -4.31
N TRP A 4 -6.97 -1.14 -4.02
CA TRP A 4 -6.08 -0.08 -4.54
C TRP A 4 -6.34 1.32 -4.00
N GLU A 5 -7.32 1.50 -3.11
CA GLU A 5 -7.47 2.75 -2.39
C GLU A 5 -6.34 2.91 -1.37
N VAL A 6 -5.94 4.17 -1.17
CA VAL A 6 -4.93 4.54 -0.19
C VAL A 6 -5.62 5.24 0.98
N TRP A 7 -5.43 4.70 2.17
CA TRP A 7 -6.00 5.22 3.42
C TRP A 7 -4.90 5.36 4.46
N ASP A 8 -5.05 6.31 5.38
CA ASP A 8 -4.14 6.38 6.52
C ASP A 8 -4.47 5.29 7.54
N HIS A 9 -3.45 4.70 8.11
CA HIS A 9 -3.56 3.70 9.18
C HIS A 9 -2.50 3.97 10.24
N GLU A 10 -2.87 3.78 11.51
CA GLU A 10 -1.94 3.90 12.62
C GLU A 10 -1.21 2.57 12.83
N PHE A 11 0.00 2.49 12.31
CA PHE A 11 0.90 1.37 12.54
C PHE A 11 1.64 1.53 13.87
N PRO A 12 2.29 0.48 14.40
CA PRO A 12 3.06 0.62 15.65
C PRO A 12 4.11 1.73 15.65
N TRP A 13 4.63 2.10 14.47
CA TRP A 13 5.63 3.16 14.31
C TRP A 13 5.05 4.52 13.89
N GLY A 14 3.74 4.67 13.85
CA GLY A 14 3.07 5.93 13.52
C GLY A 14 2.03 5.80 12.41
N THR A 15 1.36 6.90 12.13
CA THR A 15 0.33 6.96 11.09
C THR A 15 0.98 7.14 9.72
N HIS A 16 0.68 6.22 8.82
CA HIS A 16 1.21 6.21 7.46
C HIS A 16 0.14 5.79 6.45
N PRO A 17 0.30 6.16 5.18
CA PRO A 17 -0.58 5.66 4.14
C PRO A 17 -0.47 4.14 4.03
N ALA A 18 -1.58 3.52 3.68
CA ALA A 18 -1.69 2.08 3.47
C ALA A 18 -2.49 1.83 2.20
N VAL A 19 -2.02 0.90 1.37
CA VAL A 19 -2.69 0.52 0.13
C VAL A 19 -3.49 -0.74 0.35
N ILE A 20 -4.80 -0.71 0.07
CA ILE A 20 -5.65 -1.89 0.17
C ILE A 20 -5.35 -2.82 -1.01
N VAL A 21 -4.98 -4.07 -0.73
CA VAL A 21 -4.67 -5.08 -1.75
C VAL A 21 -5.53 -6.34 -1.67
N SER A 22 -6.47 -6.39 -0.76
CA SER A 22 -7.45 -7.47 -0.70
C SER A 22 -8.35 -7.46 -1.92
N ASN A 23 -8.86 -8.64 -2.31
CA ASN A 23 -9.80 -8.74 -3.43
C ASN A 23 -11.12 -8.00 -3.11
N PRO A 24 -11.93 -7.66 -4.14
CA PRO A 24 -13.15 -6.86 -3.95
C PRO A 24 -14.16 -7.51 -3.00
N VAL A 25 -14.32 -8.83 -3.06
CA VAL A 25 -15.29 -9.55 -2.22
C VAL A 25 -14.90 -9.42 -0.74
N ARG A 26 -13.62 -9.57 -0.42
CA ARG A 26 -13.14 -9.42 0.94
C ARG A 26 -13.30 -7.99 1.44
N VAL A 27 -12.97 -7.01 0.61
CA VAL A 27 -13.12 -5.59 0.98
C VAL A 27 -14.58 -5.26 1.29
N GLU A 28 -15.51 -5.83 0.53
CA GLU A 28 -16.94 -5.59 0.73
C GLU A 28 -17.49 -6.32 1.97
N ARG A 29 -17.12 -7.60 2.16
CA ARG A 29 -17.81 -8.49 3.10
C ARG A 29 -17.11 -8.75 4.41
N LYS A 30 -15.82 -8.54 4.51
CA LYS A 30 -15.04 -8.86 5.72
C LYS A 30 -14.70 -7.61 6.51
N PRO A 31 -14.61 -7.71 7.85
CA PRO A 31 -14.24 -6.56 8.68
C PRO A 31 -12.75 -6.20 8.58
N GLU A 32 -11.94 -7.12 8.09
CA GLU A 32 -10.50 -6.94 7.95
C GLU A 32 -10.05 -7.07 6.52
N VAL A 33 -9.05 -6.29 6.15
CA VAL A 33 -8.44 -6.31 4.82
C VAL A 33 -6.92 -6.35 4.93
N VAL A 34 -6.28 -6.81 3.86
CA VAL A 34 -4.82 -6.78 3.75
C VAL A 34 -4.41 -5.46 3.12
N VAL A 35 -3.42 -4.82 3.72
CA VAL A 35 -2.83 -3.59 3.22
C VAL A 35 -1.32 -3.71 3.12
N LEU A 36 -0.73 -2.85 2.28
CA LEU A 36 0.71 -2.63 2.24
C LEU A 36 1.02 -1.33 2.97
N ALA A 37 1.96 -1.37 3.90
CA ALA A 37 2.41 -0.17 4.59
C ALA A 37 3.26 0.69 3.67
N CYS A 38 3.09 2.00 3.76
CA CYS A 38 3.84 2.96 2.95
C CYS A 38 4.75 3.83 3.83
N ARG A 39 5.83 4.29 3.21
CA ARG A 39 6.76 5.23 3.83
C ARG A 39 6.78 6.52 3.03
N THR A 40 6.36 7.61 3.66
CA THR A 40 6.40 8.93 3.04
C THR A 40 7.84 9.45 3.01
N LEU A 41 8.27 9.93 1.84
CA LEU A 41 9.57 10.56 1.66
C LEU A 41 9.38 12.07 1.72
N ARG A 42 9.82 12.69 2.82
CA ARG A 42 9.77 14.15 2.95
C ARG A 42 10.72 14.79 1.94
N PRO A 43 10.41 16.02 1.49
CA PRO A 43 11.33 16.76 0.61
C PRO A 43 12.74 16.78 1.17
N GLY A 44 13.73 16.47 0.34
CA GLY A 44 15.13 16.37 0.73
C GLY A 44 15.57 15.00 1.21
N THR A 45 14.64 14.06 1.40
CA THR A 45 14.94 12.68 1.79
C THR A 45 14.57 11.66 0.71
N GLU A 46 14.26 12.14 -0.50
CA GLU A 46 13.84 11.28 -1.60
C GLU A 46 14.98 10.34 -2.02
N ARG A 47 14.59 9.14 -2.36
CA ARG A 47 15.50 8.13 -2.88
C ARG A 47 14.75 7.24 -3.87
N ASP A 48 15.47 6.49 -4.66
CA ASP A 48 14.87 5.51 -5.56
C ASP A 48 14.31 4.33 -4.79
N PRO A 49 13.22 3.71 -5.29
CA PRO A 49 12.69 2.48 -4.69
C PRO A 49 13.71 1.34 -4.74
N GLU A 50 13.72 0.53 -3.69
CA GLU A 50 14.41 -0.77 -3.71
C GLU A 50 13.57 -1.79 -4.49
N ALA A 51 14.13 -2.99 -4.71
CA ALA A 51 13.47 -4.01 -5.53
C ALA A 51 12.07 -4.41 -5.03
N ASN A 52 11.86 -4.38 -3.72
CA ASN A 52 10.59 -4.73 -3.08
C ASN A 52 9.69 -3.53 -2.82
N GLU A 53 10.08 -2.36 -3.30
CA GLU A 53 9.32 -1.12 -3.11
C GLU A 53 8.75 -0.60 -4.42
N ALA A 54 7.59 0.05 -4.34
CA ALA A 54 6.98 0.74 -5.46
C ALA A 54 6.76 2.22 -5.12
N LEU A 55 6.88 3.09 -6.11
CA LEU A 55 6.70 4.52 -5.91
C LEU A 55 5.25 4.91 -6.13
N LEU A 56 4.72 5.70 -5.20
CA LEU A 56 3.49 6.47 -5.36
C LEU A 56 3.82 7.96 -5.23
N ASP A 57 2.95 8.81 -5.74
CA ASP A 57 3.10 10.27 -5.65
C ASP A 57 1.74 10.98 -5.75
N GLU A 58 1.75 12.23 -6.19
CA GLU A 58 0.57 13.06 -6.34
C GLU A 58 -0.47 12.46 -7.29
N ALA A 59 -0.03 11.69 -8.30
CA ALA A 59 -0.95 11.00 -9.22
C ALA A 59 -1.84 9.99 -8.50
N ASP A 60 -1.42 9.49 -7.36
CA ASP A 60 -2.15 8.52 -6.54
C ASP A 60 -2.89 9.18 -5.36
N GLY A 61 -2.86 10.51 -5.29
CA GLY A 61 -3.55 11.30 -4.25
C GLY A 61 -2.71 11.60 -3.03
N LEU A 62 -1.40 11.43 -3.10
CA LEU A 62 -0.49 11.69 -1.98
C LEU A 62 0.19 13.05 -2.13
N ASP A 63 0.57 13.65 -1.00
CA ASP A 63 1.20 14.98 -0.99
C ASP A 63 2.67 14.93 -1.41
N TRP A 64 3.34 13.82 -1.11
CA TRP A 64 4.78 13.63 -1.36
C TRP A 64 5.03 12.25 -1.98
N LYS A 65 6.22 12.09 -2.53
CA LYS A 65 6.68 10.76 -2.95
C LYS A 65 6.60 9.79 -1.79
N THR A 66 6.11 8.60 -2.04
CA THR A 66 5.81 7.61 -1.03
C THR A 66 6.24 6.24 -1.54
N LEU A 67 6.91 5.46 -0.71
CA LEU A 67 7.34 4.11 -1.06
C LEU A 67 6.39 3.10 -0.44
N VAL A 68 5.85 2.20 -1.27
CA VAL A 68 5.01 1.09 -0.84
C VAL A 68 5.91 -0.12 -0.56
N ARG A 69 5.81 -0.68 0.63
CA ARG A 69 6.54 -1.90 1.02
C ARG A 69 5.76 -3.12 0.54
N CYS A 70 6.12 -3.64 -0.64
CA CYS A 70 5.38 -4.73 -1.28
C CYS A 70 5.63 -6.11 -0.66
N ASP A 71 6.61 -6.24 0.19
CA ASP A 71 6.96 -7.47 0.92
C ASP A 71 6.36 -7.55 2.32
N LEU A 72 5.71 -6.48 2.79
CA LEU A 72 5.14 -6.41 4.14
C LEU A 72 3.63 -6.22 4.06
N LEU A 73 2.91 -7.32 4.18
CA LEU A 73 1.46 -7.32 4.20
C LEU A 73 0.94 -7.29 5.63
N TRP A 74 -0.02 -6.43 5.89
CA TRP A 74 -0.66 -6.27 7.18
C TRP A 74 -2.14 -6.56 7.06
N THR A 75 -2.68 -7.35 7.98
CA THR A 75 -4.13 -7.50 8.11
C THR A 75 -4.61 -6.47 9.12
N VAL A 76 -5.50 -5.59 8.68
CA VAL A 76 -5.98 -4.48 9.49
C VAL A 76 -7.50 -4.41 9.48
N SER A 77 -8.08 -3.85 10.54
CA SER A 77 -9.51 -3.59 10.60
C SER A 77 -9.87 -2.44 9.67
N LYS A 78 -10.90 -2.62 8.83
CA LYS A 78 -11.42 -1.54 7.99
C LYS A 78 -11.84 -0.32 8.82
N ALA A 79 -12.36 -0.54 10.02
CA ALA A 79 -12.78 0.54 10.92
C ALA A 79 -11.63 1.43 11.37
N ARG A 80 -10.40 0.94 11.29
CA ARG A 80 -9.19 1.69 11.68
C ARG A 80 -8.54 2.43 10.52
N LEU A 81 -9.02 2.20 9.31
CA LEU A 81 -8.57 2.98 8.15
C LEU A 81 -9.25 4.34 8.19
N LYS A 82 -8.46 5.39 8.23
CA LYS A 82 -8.93 6.77 8.33
C LYS A 82 -8.45 7.56 7.12
N ARG A 83 -9.16 8.60 6.77
CA ARG A 83 -8.78 9.55 5.73
C ARG A 83 -8.42 8.87 4.39
N HIS A 84 -9.42 8.73 3.54
CA HIS A 84 -9.20 8.27 2.16
C HIS A 84 -8.31 9.27 1.41
N ARG A 85 -7.11 8.84 1.03
CA ARG A 85 -6.11 9.70 0.39
C ARG A 85 -6.27 9.73 -1.13
N GLY A 86 -6.59 8.60 -1.74
CA GLY A 86 -6.69 8.47 -3.18
C GLY A 86 -6.69 7.02 -3.62
N GLU A 87 -6.23 6.78 -4.84
CA GLU A 87 -6.13 5.44 -5.43
C GLU A 87 -4.82 5.29 -6.19
N VAL A 88 -4.27 4.09 -6.17
CA VAL A 88 -3.13 3.74 -7.01
C VAL A 88 -3.55 3.79 -8.47
N THR A 89 -2.78 4.48 -9.31
CA THR A 89 -3.03 4.55 -10.74
C THR A 89 -2.92 3.18 -11.39
N LEU A 90 -3.68 2.95 -12.46
CA LEU A 90 -3.72 1.65 -13.14
C LEU A 90 -2.33 1.16 -13.56
N SER A 91 -1.49 2.05 -14.07
CA SER A 91 -0.15 1.69 -14.51
C SER A 91 0.75 1.17 -13.38
N ARG A 92 0.51 1.62 -12.14
CA ARG A 92 1.32 1.22 -10.98
C ARG A 92 0.81 -0.04 -10.31
N ARG A 93 -0.46 -0.40 -10.47
CA ARG A 93 -1.07 -1.57 -9.83
C ARG A 93 -0.38 -2.87 -10.23
N ARG A 94 -0.06 -3.01 -11.51
CA ARG A 94 0.62 -4.21 -12.00
C ARG A 94 2.02 -4.35 -11.42
N ASP A 95 2.77 -3.27 -11.34
CA ASP A 95 4.11 -3.27 -10.73
C ASP A 95 4.05 -3.71 -9.26
N ILE A 96 3.10 -3.16 -8.50
CA ILE A 96 2.90 -3.53 -7.10
C ILE A 96 2.53 -5.01 -6.99
N ALA A 97 1.59 -5.49 -7.81
CA ALA A 97 1.16 -6.89 -7.78
C ALA A 97 2.34 -7.85 -8.07
N ILE A 98 3.16 -7.54 -9.06
CA ILE A 98 4.35 -8.34 -9.38
C ILE A 98 5.33 -8.35 -8.20
N LYS A 99 5.56 -7.20 -7.58
CA LYS A 99 6.47 -7.08 -6.42
C LYS A 99 5.95 -7.81 -5.18
N ILE A 100 4.63 -7.85 -4.97
CA ILE A 100 4.03 -8.67 -3.91
C ILE A 100 4.36 -10.14 -4.15
N ILE A 101 4.12 -10.64 -5.36
CA ILE A 101 4.40 -12.03 -5.72
C ILE A 101 5.88 -12.36 -5.51
N GLN A 102 6.76 -11.49 -5.96
CA GLN A 102 8.21 -11.67 -5.80
C GLN A 102 8.63 -11.65 -4.33
N GLY A 103 8.07 -10.74 -3.54
CA GLY A 103 8.39 -10.61 -2.13
C GLY A 103 7.86 -11.76 -1.27
N LEU A 104 6.80 -12.43 -1.73
CA LEU A 104 6.21 -13.60 -1.07
C LEU A 104 6.67 -14.93 -1.67
N ALA A 105 7.64 -14.91 -2.58
CA ALA A 105 8.10 -16.12 -3.24
C ALA A 105 8.44 -17.20 -2.22
N VAL A 106 7.68 -18.29 -2.26
CA VAL A 106 7.88 -19.43 -1.38
C VAL A 106 8.87 -20.39 -2.02
N ALA A 107 9.86 -20.85 -1.27
CA ALA A 107 10.86 -21.76 -1.77
C ALA A 107 10.20 -22.99 -2.41
N GLY A 108 10.61 -23.32 -3.64
CA GLY A 108 10.07 -24.45 -4.39
C GLY A 108 8.88 -24.14 -5.27
N LEU A 109 8.44 -22.88 -5.32
CA LEU A 109 7.38 -22.44 -6.23
C LEU A 109 7.93 -21.67 -7.42
#